data_4d7ccd17e8d3b9b0e5487f24a74699d4
#
_entry.id   4d7ccd17e8d3b9b0e5487f24a74699d4
#
_cell.length_a   1.000
_cell.length_b   1.000
_cell.length_c   1.000
_cell.angle_alpha   90.00
_cell.angle_beta   90.00
_cell.angle_gamma   90.00
#
_symmetry.space_group_name_H-M   'P 1'
#
loop_
_entity.id
_entity.type
_entity.pdbx_description
1 polymer ?
#
loop_
_entity_poly.entity_id
_entity_poly.type
_entity_poly.pdbx_seq_one_letter_code
_entity_poly.pdbx_strand_id
1 'polypeptide(L)'
;MKKIGICTLYYQNRNYGANLQAYALRYTLEKLGVNAELVPYYYRTRVRRLLSSIKQSLKKNSISKNVEKRNRVIDKFNNLIPHSKVYYSNTIHKANKYYDCFITGSDQVWNPDWINKYLSLDFVEDGKVTASYAASTGKVNLNVSEQQKLKRALNNTKYISIRENESIASLQKLTDKPIINVL
;
A
#
# COMPACT_ATOMS: atom_id res chain seq x y z
N MET A 1 -20.07 9.12 9.45
CA MET A 1 -19.33 7.87 9.69
C MET A 1 -17.90 8.09 9.20
N LYS A 2 -16.89 7.78 10.02
CA LYS A 2 -15.48 7.97 9.61
C LYS A 2 -15.13 7.02 8.46
N LYS A 3 -14.39 7.52 7.46
CA LYS A 3 -13.98 6.76 6.29
C LYS A 3 -12.49 6.45 6.30
N ILE A 4 -12.11 5.20 6.06
CA ILE A 4 -10.73 4.71 6.05
C ILE A 4 -10.24 4.48 4.63
N GLY A 5 -9.07 5.02 4.29
CA GLY A 5 -8.33 4.73 3.07
C GLY A 5 -7.26 3.67 3.31
N ILE A 6 -7.32 2.54 2.58
CA ILE A 6 -6.34 1.46 2.67
C ILE A 6 -5.27 1.62 1.59
N CYS A 7 -4.02 1.79 2.02
CA CYS A 7 -2.84 1.96 1.19
C CYS A 7 -2.02 0.66 1.14
N THR A 8 -2.09 -0.09 0.06
CA THR A 8 -1.39 -1.38 -0.06
C THR A 8 -0.97 -1.72 -1.50
N LEU A 9 -0.19 -2.79 -1.63
CA LEU A 9 0.40 -3.25 -2.90
C LEU A 9 -0.59 -4.11 -3.71
N TYR A 10 -1.65 -3.54 -4.25
CA TYR A 10 -2.60 -4.29 -5.08
C TYR A 10 -2.82 -3.73 -6.48
N TYR A 11 -2.84 -2.40 -6.63
CA TYR A 11 -3.20 -1.76 -7.89
C TYR A 11 -2.20 -2.07 -9.01
N GLN A 12 -2.70 -2.64 -10.11
CA GLN A 12 -1.90 -3.17 -11.23
C GLN A 12 -0.89 -4.27 -10.82
N ASN A 13 -1.05 -4.85 -9.65
CA ASN A 13 -0.24 -5.97 -9.21
C ASN A 13 -0.83 -7.28 -9.76
N ARG A 14 0.03 -8.13 -10.34
CA ARG A 14 -0.35 -9.43 -10.91
C ARG A 14 -0.07 -10.60 -9.96
N ASN A 15 0.29 -10.30 -8.72
CA ASN A 15 0.45 -11.29 -7.66
C ASN A 15 -0.89 -11.56 -6.97
N TYR A 16 -1.31 -12.82 -6.90
CA TYR A 16 -2.56 -13.22 -6.26
C TYR A 16 -2.58 -12.85 -4.76
N GLY A 17 -1.47 -13.12 -4.04
CA GLY A 17 -1.36 -12.82 -2.62
C GLY A 17 -1.57 -11.34 -2.32
N ALA A 18 -0.97 -10.46 -3.12
CA ALA A 18 -1.13 -9.01 -2.98
C ALA A 18 -2.59 -8.55 -3.16
N ASN A 19 -3.32 -9.17 -4.07
CA ASN A 19 -4.74 -8.84 -4.30
C ASN A 19 -5.64 -9.43 -3.22
N LEU A 20 -5.38 -10.68 -2.80
CA LEU A 20 -6.17 -11.36 -1.78
C LEU A 20 -6.02 -10.69 -0.40
N GLN A 21 -4.80 -10.27 -0.01
CA GLN A 21 -4.62 -9.59 1.27
C GLN A 21 -5.32 -8.22 1.29
N ALA A 22 -5.31 -7.48 0.16
CA ALA A 22 -6.02 -6.20 0.05
C ALA A 22 -7.54 -6.39 0.21
N TYR A 23 -8.09 -7.40 -0.43
CA TYR A 23 -9.49 -7.80 -0.27
C TYR A 23 -9.78 -8.18 1.19
N ALA A 24 -8.97 -9.06 1.79
CA ALA A 24 -9.19 -9.58 3.14
C ALA A 24 -9.19 -8.45 4.18
N LEU A 25 -8.22 -7.53 4.14
CA LEU A 25 -8.18 -6.40 5.05
C LEU A 25 -9.43 -5.51 4.89
N ARG A 26 -9.79 -5.16 3.66
CA ARG A 26 -11.00 -4.35 3.42
C ARG A 26 -12.26 -5.06 3.90
N TYR A 27 -12.42 -6.34 3.59
CA TYR A 27 -13.55 -7.16 3.99
C TYR A 27 -13.68 -7.26 5.52
N THR A 28 -12.56 -7.49 6.22
CA THR A 28 -12.54 -7.56 7.68
C THR A 28 -12.98 -6.24 8.32
N LEU A 29 -12.49 -5.10 7.82
CA LEU A 29 -12.92 -3.79 8.30
C LEU A 29 -14.41 -3.56 8.09
N GLU A 30 -14.96 -3.98 6.94
CA GLU A 30 -16.41 -3.90 6.68
C GLU A 30 -17.21 -4.76 7.67
N LYS A 31 -16.75 -5.98 7.96
CA LYS A 31 -17.40 -6.86 8.95
C LYS A 31 -17.37 -6.28 10.38
N LEU A 32 -16.38 -5.45 10.68
CA LEU A 32 -16.30 -4.69 11.93
C LEU A 32 -17.14 -3.40 11.90
N GLY A 33 -17.96 -3.18 10.88
CA GLY A 33 -18.80 -1.99 10.73
C GLY A 33 -18.04 -0.73 10.31
N VAL A 34 -16.82 -0.87 9.80
CA VAL A 34 -15.97 0.24 9.40
C VAL A 34 -16.12 0.54 7.90
N ASN A 35 -16.39 1.80 7.56
CA ASN A 35 -16.41 2.24 6.16
C ASN A 35 -14.98 2.37 5.62
N ALA A 36 -14.54 1.38 4.85
CA ALA A 36 -13.18 1.31 4.31
C ALA A 36 -13.17 0.98 2.81
N GLU A 37 -12.27 1.60 2.07
CA GLU A 37 -12.02 1.28 0.66
C GLU A 37 -10.53 1.32 0.33
N LEU A 38 -10.15 0.64 -0.74
CA LEU A 38 -8.78 0.68 -1.25
C LEU A 38 -8.51 2.02 -1.93
N VAL A 39 -7.29 2.52 -1.78
CA VAL A 39 -6.80 3.74 -2.43
C VAL A 39 -5.83 3.37 -3.55
N PRO A 40 -6.29 3.24 -4.82
CA PRO A 40 -5.40 2.88 -5.93
C PRO A 40 -4.34 3.95 -6.16
N TYR A 41 -3.09 3.53 -6.22
CA TYR A 41 -1.97 4.44 -6.41
C TYR A 41 -1.06 4.01 -7.55
N TYR A 42 -0.65 5.00 -8.35
CA TYR A 42 0.35 4.81 -9.39
C TYR A 42 1.56 5.71 -9.14
N TYR A 43 2.74 5.12 -8.98
CA TYR A 43 3.97 5.80 -8.53
C TYR A 43 4.53 6.87 -9.48
N ARG A 44 4.04 6.93 -10.73
CA ARG A 44 4.38 7.98 -11.71
C ARG A 44 3.24 9.00 -11.82
N THR A 45 3.54 10.13 -12.45
CA THR A 45 2.49 11.10 -12.80
C THR A 45 1.57 10.56 -13.92
N ARG A 46 0.36 11.11 -14.02
CA ARG A 46 -0.61 10.71 -15.06
C ARG A 46 -0.04 10.83 -16.47
N VAL A 47 0.69 11.91 -16.75
CA VAL A 47 1.33 12.16 -18.05
C VAL A 47 2.36 11.07 -18.37
N ARG A 48 3.25 10.75 -17.43
CA ARG A 48 4.25 9.68 -17.62
C ARG A 48 3.62 8.31 -17.80
N ARG A 49 2.46 8.05 -17.18
CA ARG A 49 1.70 6.82 -17.39
C ARG A 49 1.18 6.74 -18.83
N LEU A 50 0.56 7.81 -19.35
CA LEU A 50 0.07 7.87 -20.73
C LEU A 50 1.19 7.65 -21.75
N LEU A 51 2.31 8.34 -21.57
CA LEU A 51 3.48 8.17 -22.46
C LEU A 51 4.03 6.74 -22.41
N SER A 52 4.07 6.11 -21.23
CA SER A 52 4.54 4.73 -21.11
C SER A 52 3.57 3.72 -21.75
N SER A 53 2.26 3.93 -21.67
CA SER A 53 1.27 3.06 -22.31
C SER A 53 1.31 3.15 -23.84
N ILE A 54 1.51 4.35 -24.40
CA ILE A 54 1.70 4.54 -25.85
C ILE A 54 2.96 3.80 -26.30
N LYS A 55 4.09 3.97 -25.59
CA LYS A 55 5.35 3.28 -25.92
C LYS A 55 5.23 1.75 -25.83
N GLN A 56 4.42 1.25 -24.90
CA GLN A 56 4.17 -0.18 -24.73
C GLN A 56 3.25 -0.76 -25.81
N SER A 57 2.26 0.01 -26.27
CA SER A 57 1.39 -0.37 -27.40
C SER A 57 2.15 -0.45 -28.72
N LEU A 58 3.19 0.38 -28.90
CA LEU A 58 4.06 0.34 -30.06
C LEU A 58 5.05 -0.85 -30.04
N LYS A 59 5.35 -1.40 -28.86
CA LYS A 59 6.12 -2.63 -28.71
C LYS A 59 5.16 -3.82 -28.73
N LYS A 60 4.89 -4.38 -29.91
CA LYS A 60 4.16 -5.65 -30.10
C LYS A 60 4.92 -6.81 -29.43
N ASN A 61 4.86 -6.93 -28.12
CA ASN A 61 5.24 -8.18 -27.45
C ASN A 61 4.00 -9.06 -27.39
N SER A 62 4.02 -10.19 -28.05
CA SER A 62 2.96 -11.19 -27.94
C SER A 62 2.93 -11.75 -26.51
N ILE A 63 2.00 -11.26 -25.72
CA ILE A 63 1.73 -11.83 -24.38
C ILE A 63 1.06 -13.18 -24.59
N SER A 64 1.54 -14.22 -23.92
CA SER A 64 0.92 -15.56 -23.97
C SER A 64 -0.57 -15.46 -23.58
N LYS A 65 -1.44 -16.18 -24.30
CA LYS A 65 -2.90 -16.26 -24.02
C LYS A 65 -3.21 -16.60 -22.55
N ASN A 66 -2.39 -17.45 -21.92
CA ASN A 66 -2.54 -17.82 -20.51
C ASN A 66 -2.29 -16.65 -19.57
N VAL A 67 -1.29 -15.81 -19.87
CA VAL A 67 -1.00 -14.59 -19.09
C VAL A 67 -2.12 -13.57 -19.22
N GLU A 68 -2.68 -13.40 -20.43
CA GLU A 68 -3.85 -12.53 -20.62
C GLU A 68 -5.07 -13.04 -19.86
N LYS A 69 -5.36 -14.34 -19.90
CA LYS A 69 -6.48 -14.95 -19.16
C LYS A 69 -6.32 -14.70 -17.66
N ARG A 70 -5.14 -14.97 -17.11
CA ARG A 70 -4.81 -14.68 -15.70
C ARG A 70 -5.03 -13.20 -15.37
N ASN A 71 -4.52 -12.30 -16.19
CA ASN A 71 -4.63 -10.86 -15.96
C ASN A 71 -6.08 -10.39 -15.95
N ARG A 72 -6.93 -10.91 -16.87
CA ARG A 72 -8.38 -10.62 -16.89
C ARG A 72 -9.08 -11.08 -15.61
N VAL A 73 -8.72 -12.25 -15.09
CA VAL A 73 -9.30 -12.77 -13.82
C VAL A 73 -8.93 -11.85 -12.65
N ILE A 74 -7.66 -11.44 -12.54
CA ILE A 74 -7.21 -10.53 -11.50
C ILE A 74 -7.92 -9.17 -11.62
N ASP A 75 -8.03 -8.62 -12.84
CA ASP A 75 -8.69 -7.34 -13.05
C ASP A 75 -10.19 -7.41 -12.68
N LYS A 76 -10.88 -8.49 -13.04
CA LYS A 76 -12.28 -8.72 -12.63
C LYS A 76 -12.41 -8.78 -11.12
N PHE A 77 -11.54 -9.52 -10.44
CA PHE A 77 -11.53 -9.62 -8.97
C PHE A 77 -11.31 -8.25 -8.33
N ASN A 78 -10.30 -7.50 -8.78
CA ASN A 78 -9.99 -6.19 -8.21
C ASN A 78 -11.11 -5.17 -8.41
N ASN A 79 -11.84 -5.24 -9.52
CA ASN A 79 -12.97 -4.36 -9.79
C ASN A 79 -14.19 -4.63 -8.87
N LEU A 80 -14.25 -5.79 -8.22
CA LEU A 80 -15.28 -6.10 -7.23
C LEU A 80 -14.97 -5.50 -5.85
N ILE A 81 -13.72 -5.11 -5.59
CA ILE A 81 -13.32 -4.56 -4.31
C ILE A 81 -13.60 -3.05 -4.31
N PRO A 82 -14.38 -2.51 -3.36
CA PRO A 82 -14.59 -1.07 -3.26
C PRO A 82 -13.28 -0.29 -3.19
N HIS A 83 -13.12 0.64 -4.09
CA HIS A 83 -11.93 1.48 -4.21
C HIS A 83 -12.25 2.88 -4.71
N SER A 84 -11.40 3.82 -4.38
CA SER A 84 -11.51 5.19 -4.88
C SER A 84 -11.07 5.31 -6.35
N LYS A 85 -11.10 6.53 -6.88
CA LYS A 85 -10.36 6.87 -8.10
C LYS A 85 -8.86 6.64 -7.92
N VAL A 86 -8.15 6.45 -9.04
CA VAL A 86 -6.69 6.29 -9.05
C VAL A 86 -6.00 7.61 -8.70
N TYR A 87 -5.10 7.57 -7.73
CA TYR A 87 -4.19 8.66 -7.41
C TYR A 87 -2.80 8.41 -8.02
N TYR A 88 -2.09 9.49 -8.25
CA TYR A 88 -0.75 9.52 -8.84
C TYR A 88 0.25 10.16 -7.86
N SER A 89 1.54 10.04 -8.14
CA SER A 89 2.59 10.60 -7.28
C SER A 89 2.43 12.09 -6.96
N ASN A 90 1.82 12.86 -7.86
CA ASN A 90 1.56 14.29 -7.68
C ASN A 90 0.13 14.62 -7.20
N THR A 91 -0.73 13.63 -6.99
CA THR A 91 -2.13 13.88 -6.60
C THR A 91 -2.57 13.13 -5.35
N ILE A 92 -1.73 12.26 -4.80
CA ILE A 92 -2.11 11.43 -3.64
C ILE A 92 -2.49 12.27 -2.41
N HIS A 93 -1.90 13.45 -2.20
CA HIS A 93 -2.27 14.37 -1.13
C HIS A 93 -3.74 14.76 -1.18
N LYS A 94 -4.38 14.75 -2.36
CA LYS A 94 -5.82 15.05 -2.51
C LYS A 94 -6.73 13.99 -1.87
N ALA A 95 -6.20 12.81 -1.54
CA ALA A 95 -6.94 11.78 -0.81
C ALA A 95 -7.35 12.24 0.60
N ASN A 96 -6.57 13.15 1.22
CA ASN A 96 -6.88 13.72 2.53
C ASN A 96 -8.29 14.33 2.64
N LYS A 97 -8.84 14.81 1.53
CA LYS A 97 -10.20 15.37 1.50
C LYS A 97 -11.31 14.33 1.69
N TYR A 98 -11.02 13.04 1.51
CA TYR A 98 -12.02 11.98 1.44
C TYR A 98 -11.92 10.96 2.58
N TYR A 99 -10.81 10.96 3.33
CA TYR A 99 -10.57 9.99 4.39
C TYR A 99 -10.20 10.67 5.71
N ASP A 100 -10.71 10.12 6.79
CA ASP A 100 -10.42 10.54 8.16
C ASP A 100 -9.24 9.77 8.74
N CYS A 101 -8.97 8.59 8.20
CA CYS A 101 -7.91 7.69 8.63
C CYS A 101 -7.29 6.99 7.42
N PHE A 102 -5.99 6.68 7.53
CA PHE A 102 -5.28 5.86 6.54
C PHE A 102 -4.62 4.66 7.22
N ILE A 103 -4.75 3.49 6.59
CA ILE A 103 -4.07 2.26 6.99
C ILE A 103 -3.13 1.82 5.88
N THR A 104 -1.86 1.56 6.20
CA THR A 104 -0.93 0.91 5.28
C THR A 104 -0.76 -0.56 5.66
N GLY A 105 -0.72 -1.44 4.67
CA GLY A 105 -0.59 -2.89 4.88
C GLY A 105 -1.81 -3.67 4.36
N SER A 106 -1.87 -4.96 4.50
CA SER A 106 -0.75 -5.81 4.88
C SER A 106 0.18 -5.97 3.68
N ASP A 107 1.12 -6.93 3.69
CA ASP A 107 2.13 -7.13 2.66
C ASP A 107 3.45 -6.36 2.93
N GLN A 108 4.44 -6.52 2.06
CA GLN A 108 5.75 -5.88 2.17
C GLN A 108 5.71 -4.37 1.87
N VAL A 109 4.74 -3.68 2.45
CA VAL A 109 4.53 -2.23 2.25
C VAL A 109 5.68 -1.39 2.77
N TRP A 110 6.45 -1.91 3.73
CA TRP A 110 7.62 -1.26 4.31
C TRP A 110 8.96 -1.83 3.82
N ASN A 111 8.95 -2.60 2.73
CA ASN A 111 10.20 -3.06 2.13
C ASN A 111 10.99 -1.84 1.58
N PRO A 112 12.25 -1.63 2.02
CA PRO A 112 13.04 -0.45 1.64
C PRO A 112 13.34 -0.32 0.15
N ASP A 113 13.21 -1.40 -0.62
CA ASP A 113 13.50 -1.40 -2.05
C ASP A 113 12.44 -0.66 -2.87
N TRP A 114 11.19 -0.60 -2.37
CA TRP A 114 10.09 0.07 -3.09
C TRP A 114 9.17 0.95 -2.22
N ILE A 115 9.46 1.09 -0.93
CA ILE A 115 8.70 2.01 -0.08
C ILE A 115 8.72 3.42 -0.67
N ASN A 116 7.59 4.08 -0.66
CA ASN A 116 7.40 5.40 -1.22
C ASN A 116 6.40 6.19 -0.36
N LYS A 117 6.21 7.47 -0.64
CA LYS A 117 5.32 8.35 0.13
C LYS A 117 3.87 7.84 0.32
N TYR A 118 3.38 6.97 -0.57
CA TYR A 118 2.06 6.37 -0.42
C TYR A 118 2.06 5.25 0.63
N LEU A 119 3.05 4.37 0.59
CA LEU A 119 3.18 3.24 1.52
C LEU A 119 3.70 3.68 2.90
N SER A 120 4.51 4.75 2.97
CA SER A 120 4.97 5.36 4.22
C SER A 120 3.96 6.35 4.83
N LEU A 121 2.80 6.57 4.19
CA LEU A 121 1.79 7.56 4.60
C LEU A 121 2.32 9.01 4.70
N ASP A 122 3.41 9.33 4.00
CA ASP A 122 4.07 10.65 4.01
C ASP A 122 3.23 11.77 3.33
N PHE A 123 2.13 11.41 2.71
CA PHE A 123 1.18 12.33 2.09
C PHE A 123 0.03 12.74 3.01
N VAL A 124 -0.09 12.08 4.17
CA VAL A 124 -1.21 12.28 5.09
C VAL A 124 -1.02 13.58 5.86
N GLU A 125 -2.05 14.41 5.89
CA GLU A 125 -2.06 15.67 6.62
C GLU A 125 -2.11 15.44 8.13
N ASP A 126 -1.51 16.37 8.89
CA ASP A 126 -1.53 16.34 10.35
C ASP A 126 -2.96 16.30 10.92
N GLY A 127 -3.09 15.66 12.08
CA GLY A 127 -4.38 15.49 12.75
C GLY A 127 -5.20 14.28 12.28
N LYS A 128 -4.84 13.63 11.17
CA LYS A 128 -5.49 12.39 10.72
C LYS A 128 -4.90 11.17 11.44
N VAL A 129 -5.75 10.16 11.64
CA VAL A 129 -5.31 8.90 12.21
C VAL A 129 -4.59 8.06 11.15
N THR A 130 -3.43 7.53 11.51
CA THR A 130 -2.62 6.66 10.66
C THR A 130 -2.30 5.36 11.39
N ALA A 131 -2.36 4.25 10.67
CA ALA A 131 -2.02 2.95 11.21
C ALA A 131 -1.28 2.09 10.19
N SER A 132 -0.51 1.13 10.66
CA SER A 132 -0.10 -0.01 9.86
C SER A 132 -0.77 -1.28 10.37
N TYR A 133 -1.13 -2.17 9.45
CA TYR A 133 -1.65 -3.49 9.79
C TYR A 133 -0.82 -4.57 9.12
N ALA A 134 -0.17 -5.42 9.90
CA ALA A 134 0.68 -6.50 9.42
C ALA A 134 1.68 -6.03 8.33
N ALA A 135 2.25 -4.82 8.50
CA ALA A 135 3.24 -4.30 7.57
C ALA A 135 4.52 -5.15 7.63
N SER A 136 5.10 -5.45 6.48
CA SER A 136 6.33 -6.23 6.39
C SER A 136 7.45 -5.41 5.77
N THR A 137 8.65 -5.56 6.34
CA THR A 137 9.89 -4.99 5.76
C THR A 137 10.46 -5.89 4.66
N GLY A 138 10.08 -7.17 4.64
CA GLY A 138 10.67 -8.18 3.76
C GLY A 138 12.16 -8.43 3.99
N LYS A 139 12.75 -7.76 4.99
CA LYS A 139 14.18 -7.86 5.39
C LYS A 139 14.31 -7.73 6.89
N VAL A 140 15.19 -8.52 7.48
CA VAL A 140 15.54 -8.42 8.92
C VAL A 140 16.70 -7.46 9.14
N ASN A 141 17.74 -7.60 8.31
CA ASN A 141 18.94 -6.77 8.40
C ASN A 141 18.81 -5.54 7.51
N LEU A 142 18.83 -4.36 8.11
CA LEU A 142 18.63 -3.06 7.45
C LEU A 142 19.93 -2.24 7.51
N ASN A 143 20.41 -1.78 6.37
CA ASN A 143 21.49 -0.81 6.33
C ASN A 143 21.00 0.60 6.73
N VAL A 144 21.94 1.54 6.92
CA VAL A 144 21.64 2.90 7.39
C VAL A 144 20.63 3.64 6.50
N SER A 145 20.75 3.52 5.17
CA SER A 145 19.84 4.18 4.22
C SER A 145 18.43 3.57 4.30
N GLU A 146 18.33 2.25 4.46
CA GLU A 146 17.05 1.55 4.63
C GLU A 146 16.38 1.92 5.96
N GLN A 147 17.15 2.00 7.04
CA GLN A 147 16.66 2.48 8.34
C GLN A 147 16.08 3.90 8.25
N GLN A 148 16.73 4.82 7.52
CA GLN A 148 16.23 6.18 7.33
C GLN A 148 14.87 6.22 6.61
N LYS A 149 14.67 5.35 5.58
CA LYS A 149 13.38 5.23 4.88
C LYS A 149 12.29 4.73 5.82
N LEU A 150 12.60 3.71 6.63
CA LEU A 150 11.66 3.13 7.59
C LEU A 150 11.34 4.07 8.75
N LYS A 151 12.32 4.84 9.23
CA LYS A 151 12.12 5.87 10.25
C LYS A 151 11.04 6.88 9.84
N ARG A 152 11.00 7.27 8.55
CA ARG A 152 9.93 8.14 8.03
C ARG A 152 8.57 7.45 8.12
N ALA A 153 8.46 6.17 7.70
CA ALA A 153 7.20 5.43 7.78
C ALA A 153 6.73 5.28 9.23
N LEU A 154 7.62 4.96 10.16
CA LEU A 154 7.33 4.85 11.58
C LEU A 154 6.87 6.20 12.16
N ASN A 155 7.53 7.30 11.81
CA ASN A 155 7.15 8.64 12.26
C ASN A 155 5.74 9.02 11.79
N ASN A 156 5.39 8.72 10.54
CA ASN A 156 4.09 9.04 9.95
C ASN A 156 2.96 8.10 10.41
N THR A 157 3.27 7.00 11.10
CA THR A 157 2.29 6.01 11.53
C THR A 157 2.08 6.11 13.05
N LYS A 158 0.83 6.36 13.46
CA LYS A 158 0.46 6.50 14.89
C LYS A 158 0.35 5.14 15.58
N TYR A 159 -0.34 4.19 14.97
CA TYR A 159 -0.52 2.83 15.49
C TYR A 159 0.23 1.85 14.60
N ILE A 160 1.22 1.17 15.17
CA ILE A 160 2.16 0.36 14.40
C ILE A 160 1.93 -1.10 14.70
N SER A 161 1.54 -1.87 13.67
CA SER A 161 1.59 -3.32 13.72
C SER A 161 2.36 -3.90 12.53
N ILE A 162 3.16 -4.91 12.81
CA ILE A 162 4.00 -5.58 11.83
C ILE A 162 3.74 -7.09 11.82
N ARG A 163 4.13 -7.73 10.72
CA ARG A 163 3.93 -9.15 10.50
C ARG A 163 5.05 -10.01 11.09
N GLU A 164 6.29 -9.63 10.88
CA GLU A 164 7.44 -10.43 11.28
C GLU A 164 7.93 -10.03 12.67
N ASN A 165 7.89 -10.97 13.63
CA ASN A 165 8.39 -10.76 14.99
C ASN A 165 9.89 -10.41 15.01
N GLU A 166 10.66 -11.00 14.10
CA GLU A 166 12.11 -10.81 13.98
C GLU A 166 12.49 -9.35 13.64
N SER A 167 11.58 -8.61 13.03
CA SER A 167 11.81 -7.22 12.66
C SER A 167 11.57 -6.23 13.81
N ILE A 168 10.88 -6.64 14.90
CA ILE A 168 10.52 -5.73 16.01
C ILE A 168 11.75 -5.09 16.62
N ALA A 169 12.75 -5.88 17.02
CA ALA A 169 13.93 -5.37 17.69
C ALA A 169 14.72 -4.34 16.87
N SER A 170 14.76 -4.49 15.55
CA SER A 170 15.43 -3.55 14.66
C SER A 170 14.60 -2.28 14.42
N LEU A 171 13.29 -2.40 14.30
CA LEU A 171 12.39 -1.26 14.09
C LEU A 171 12.19 -0.45 15.38
N GLN A 172 12.18 -1.10 16.56
CA GLN A 172 12.04 -0.42 17.85
C GLN A 172 13.21 0.54 18.16
N LYS A 173 14.39 0.32 17.57
CA LYS A 173 15.52 1.27 17.63
C LYS A 173 15.29 2.55 16.84
N LEU A 174 14.30 2.60 15.97
CA LEU A 174 14.01 3.71 15.08
C LEU A 174 12.83 4.56 15.57
N THR A 175 12.09 4.13 16.61
CA THR A 175 10.91 4.83 17.13
C THR A 175 10.65 4.48 18.60
N ASP A 176 10.14 5.47 19.35
CA ASP A 176 9.67 5.27 20.74
C ASP A 176 8.21 4.78 20.80
N LYS A 177 7.54 4.68 19.67
CA LYS A 177 6.16 4.19 19.59
C LYS A 177 6.11 2.69 19.78
N PRO A 178 5.08 2.14 20.48
CA PRO A 178 4.93 0.70 20.61
C PRO A 178 4.69 0.04 19.25
N ILE A 179 5.37 -1.08 19.02
CA ILE A 179 5.20 -1.92 17.83
C ILE A 179 4.56 -3.24 18.27
N ILE A 180 3.45 -3.61 17.63
CA ILE A 180 2.68 -4.82 17.93
C ILE A 180 2.91 -5.84 16.81
N ASN A 181 3.19 -7.09 17.17
CA ASN A 181 3.12 -8.21 16.24
C ASN A 181 1.67 -8.69 16.12
N VAL A 182 1.20 -8.96 14.91
CA VAL A 182 -0.21 -9.35 14.63
C VAL A 182 -0.34 -10.64 13.81
N LEU A 183 0.66 -11.51 13.84
CA LEU A 183 0.60 -12.88 13.37
C LEU A 183 1.11 -13.83 14.44
#